data_ba377210117632c4de22b4794ce372a8
#
_entry.id   ba377210117632c4de22b4794ce372a8
#
_cell.length_a   1.000
_cell.length_b   1.000
_cell.length_c   1.000
_cell.angle_alpha   90.00
_cell.angle_beta   90.00
_cell.angle_gamma   90.00
#
_symmetry.space_group_name_H-M   'P 1'
#
loop_
_entity.id
_entity.type
_entity.pdbx_description
1 polymer ?
#
loop_
_entity_poly.entity_id
_entity_poly.type
_entity_poly.pdbx_seq_one_letter_code
_entity_poly.pdbx_strand_id
1 'polypeptide(L)'
;MKKNLIYPVLFLTSFLLSSQEKTSYQIPKKELLELIDVELAPTVIKDSKNENMVLLYRDAYKSISDLSQEELRIAGLRVNPSKYIGSRTTYYKNVKVLKLSNSKEPNQLQGLPLNPKLSNFKISPDESKIALTNTTDEGVELWIADLKTLSAKKIYGSNINSTLGNPITWLKNNNELLIKTIPNSRKPLIDRNSIVPTGPTITENEGQKAQNRTYQDLIKNPDDAFNFTQLSLSNIIKITLEGKQKNFLNSKMYRSVSVSPDGSLVMVSFIKTPFSYLVPYYRFPTEYRVYKNSGDLVK
;
A
#
# COMPACT_ATOMS: atom_id res chain seq x y z
N MET A 1 -70.66 20.23 -15.84
CA MET A 1 -69.51 20.87 -16.47
C MET A 1 -68.38 21.16 -15.47
N LYS A 2 -67.80 20.15 -14.76
CA LYS A 2 -66.68 20.36 -13.79
C LYS A 2 -65.54 19.34 -13.92
N LYS A 3 -65.56 18.44 -14.92
CA LYS A 3 -64.50 17.40 -15.03
C LYS A 3 -63.35 17.74 -15.97
N ASN A 4 -63.46 18.75 -16.82
CA ASN A 4 -62.46 19.05 -17.86
C ASN A 4 -61.37 20.07 -17.45
N LEU A 5 -61.46 20.64 -16.24
CA LEU A 5 -60.48 21.61 -15.77
C LEU A 5 -59.29 20.97 -15.01
N ILE A 6 -59.46 19.74 -14.56
CA ILE A 6 -58.42 19.05 -13.76
C ILE A 6 -57.26 18.54 -14.65
N TYR A 7 -57.53 18.12 -15.87
CA TYR A 7 -56.52 17.62 -16.79
C TYR A 7 -55.46 18.65 -17.26
N PRO A 8 -55.82 19.89 -17.63
CA PRO A 8 -54.80 20.88 -17.98
C PRO A 8 -53.99 21.35 -16.78
N VAL A 9 -54.51 21.36 -15.56
CA VAL A 9 -53.75 21.70 -14.35
C VAL A 9 -52.72 20.61 -14.01
N LEU A 10 -53.07 19.32 -14.17
CA LEU A 10 -52.13 18.22 -14.00
C LEU A 10 -51.00 18.23 -15.06
N PHE A 11 -51.30 18.65 -16.29
CA PHE A 11 -50.32 18.76 -17.36
C PHE A 11 -49.36 19.95 -17.18
N LEU A 12 -49.82 21.05 -16.57
CA LEU A 12 -48.96 22.21 -16.23
C LEU A 12 -48.02 21.89 -15.05
N THR A 13 -48.44 21.09 -14.09
CA THR A 13 -47.58 20.75 -12.95
C THR A 13 -46.46 19.78 -13.30
N SER A 14 -46.62 18.97 -14.35
CA SER A 14 -45.54 18.07 -14.83
C SER A 14 -44.40 18.83 -15.52
N PHE A 15 -44.61 20.03 -16.03
CA PHE A 15 -43.55 20.87 -16.59
C PHE A 15 -42.71 21.59 -15.54
N LEU A 16 -43.18 21.71 -14.30
CA LEU A 16 -42.44 22.36 -13.22
C LEU A 16 -41.48 21.42 -12.47
N LEU A 17 -41.52 20.10 -12.76
CA LEU A 17 -40.65 19.09 -12.12
C LEU A 17 -39.35 18.82 -12.87
N SER A 18 -39.04 19.54 -13.96
CA SER A 18 -37.87 19.32 -14.79
C SER A 18 -36.66 20.19 -14.44
N SER A 19 -36.67 20.87 -13.31
CA SER A 19 -35.54 21.71 -12.89
C SER A 19 -34.65 21.04 -11.85
N GLN A 20 -34.05 19.93 -12.22
CA GLN A 20 -32.72 19.64 -11.68
C GLN A 20 -31.73 20.34 -12.63
N GLU A 21 -31.44 21.61 -12.35
CA GLU A 21 -30.28 22.26 -12.92
C GLU A 21 -29.09 21.34 -12.59
N LYS A 22 -28.39 20.90 -13.63
CA LYS A 22 -27.05 20.32 -13.47
C LYS A 22 -26.21 21.44 -12.88
N THR A 23 -26.18 21.54 -11.56
CA THR A 23 -25.25 22.43 -10.88
C THR A 23 -23.85 21.88 -11.18
N SER A 24 -23.23 22.44 -12.20
CA SER A 24 -21.79 22.21 -12.45
C SER A 24 -21.03 22.72 -11.22
N TYR A 25 -20.05 21.94 -10.77
CA TYR A 25 -19.16 22.39 -9.70
C TYR A 25 -18.61 23.78 -10.06
N GLN A 26 -18.87 24.75 -9.20
CA GLN A 26 -18.32 26.08 -9.37
C GLN A 26 -16.85 26.07 -8.96
N ILE A 27 -16.00 26.62 -9.82
CA ILE A 27 -14.59 26.83 -9.48
C ILE A 27 -14.52 27.99 -8.47
N PRO A 28 -13.92 27.82 -7.30
CA PRO A 28 -13.73 28.92 -6.34
C PRO A 28 -12.98 30.09 -6.95
N LYS A 29 -13.09 31.27 -6.35
CA LYS A 29 -12.31 32.43 -6.75
C LYS A 29 -10.80 32.12 -6.67
N LYS A 30 -10.02 32.73 -7.56
CA LYS A 30 -8.58 32.49 -7.67
C LYS A 30 -7.83 32.64 -6.33
N GLU A 31 -8.19 33.67 -5.57
CA GLU A 31 -7.58 33.95 -4.25
C GLU A 31 -7.82 32.80 -3.24
N LEU A 32 -8.97 32.11 -3.33
CA LEU A 32 -9.26 30.94 -2.49
C LEU A 32 -8.54 29.71 -3.00
N LEU A 33 -8.40 29.54 -4.32
CA LEU A 33 -7.65 28.43 -4.90
C LEU A 33 -6.16 28.52 -4.54
N GLU A 34 -5.56 29.69 -4.57
CA GLU A 34 -4.17 29.94 -4.20
C GLU A 34 -3.89 29.59 -2.73
N LEU A 35 -4.88 29.68 -1.83
CA LEU A 35 -4.74 29.25 -0.43
C LEU A 35 -4.86 27.74 -0.23
N ILE A 36 -5.56 27.04 -1.11
CA ILE A 36 -5.86 25.61 -0.99
C ILE A 36 -4.87 24.77 -1.82
N ASP A 37 -4.52 25.25 -3.01
CA ASP A 37 -3.63 24.56 -3.95
C ASP A 37 -2.16 24.93 -3.72
N VAL A 38 -1.73 24.83 -2.45
CA VAL A 38 -0.35 25.08 -2.05
C VAL A 38 0.46 23.80 -2.13
N GLU A 39 1.68 23.88 -2.69
CA GLU A 39 2.62 22.77 -2.65
C GLU A 39 3.00 22.48 -1.18
N LEU A 40 2.77 21.24 -0.76
CA LEU A 40 3.12 20.82 0.60
C LEU A 40 4.63 20.80 0.79
N ALA A 41 5.07 21.15 1.99
CA ALA A 41 6.46 20.92 2.37
C ALA A 41 6.83 19.45 2.19
N PRO A 42 8.00 19.14 1.60
CA PRO A 42 8.41 17.77 1.33
C PRO A 42 8.65 17.00 2.64
N THR A 43 8.37 15.69 2.60
CA THR A 43 8.88 14.78 3.63
C THR A 43 10.39 14.60 3.45
N VAL A 44 11.15 14.70 4.53
CA VAL A 44 12.61 14.68 4.49
C VAL A 44 13.15 13.36 5.04
N ILE A 45 14.00 12.69 4.28
CA ILE A 45 14.85 11.58 4.75
C ILE A 45 16.28 12.14 4.80
N LYS A 46 16.91 12.07 5.97
CA LYS A 46 18.32 12.51 6.17
C LYS A 46 19.23 11.29 6.25
N ASP A 47 20.46 11.45 5.78
CA ASP A 47 21.54 10.51 6.09
C ASP A 47 22.03 10.68 7.53
N SER A 48 22.82 9.70 8.03
CA SER A 48 23.33 9.69 9.41
C SER A 48 24.30 10.85 9.71
N LYS A 49 24.98 11.36 8.69
CA LYS A 49 25.94 12.45 8.79
C LYS A 49 25.31 13.83 8.63
N ASN A 50 24.02 13.90 8.26
CA ASN A 50 23.32 15.14 7.91
C ASN A 50 23.99 15.91 6.76
N GLU A 51 24.62 15.20 5.81
CA GLU A 51 25.26 15.78 4.63
C GLU A 51 24.27 15.87 3.46
N ASN A 52 23.32 14.94 3.40
CA ASN A 52 22.32 14.84 2.33
C ASN A 52 20.92 14.77 2.89
N MET A 53 19.98 15.41 2.21
CA MET A 53 18.55 15.31 2.46
C MET A 53 17.85 14.84 1.19
N VAL A 54 17.04 13.79 1.29
CA VAL A 54 16.13 13.36 0.23
C VAL A 54 14.77 13.94 0.51
N LEU A 55 14.27 14.73 -0.42
CA LEU A 55 13.02 15.49 -0.31
C LEU A 55 11.96 14.77 -1.15
N LEU A 56 10.91 14.31 -0.49
CA LEU A 56 9.81 13.57 -1.11
C LEU A 56 8.59 14.47 -1.22
N TYR A 57 8.15 14.72 -2.45
CA TYR A 57 7.02 15.60 -2.75
C TYR A 57 5.76 14.79 -3.04
N ARG A 58 4.65 15.22 -2.50
CA ARG A 58 3.32 14.61 -2.71
C ARG A 58 2.25 15.66 -2.90
N ASP A 59 1.13 15.26 -3.48
CA ASP A 59 -0.04 16.11 -3.53
C ASP A 59 -0.72 16.24 -2.16
N ALA A 60 -1.41 17.34 -1.93
CA ALA A 60 -2.17 17.58 -0.70
C ALA A 60 -3.33 16.59 -0.56
N TYR A 61 -3.96 16.25 -1.66
CA TYR A 61 -5.13 15.37 -1.72
C TYR A 61 -4.91 14.20 -2.68
N LYS A 62 -5.58 13.09 -2.41
CA LYS A 62 -5.67 11.98 -3.37
C LYS A 62 -6.57 12.37 -4.54
N SER A 63 -6.23 11.90 -5.73
CA SER A 63 -7.08 12.04 -6.91
C SER A 63 -8.39 11.25 -6.76
N ILE A 64 -9.43 11.63 -7.51
CA ILE A 64 -10.67 10.85 -7.59
C ILE A 64 -10.37 9.42 -8.07
N SER A 65 -9.45 9.27 -9.02
CA SER A 65 -9.00 7.95 -9.49
C SER A 65 -8.39 7.10 -8.38
N ASP A 66 -7.61 7.68 -7.45
CA ASP A 66 -7.06 6.95 -6.31
C ASP A 66 -8.13 6.59 -5.28
N LEU A 67 -9.12 7.47 -5.08
CA LEU A 67 -10.21 7.25 -4.13
C LEU A 67 -11.24 6.23 -4.65
N SER A 68 -11.38 6.08 -5.96
CA SER A 68 -12.30 5.12 -6.60
C SER A 68 -11.72 3.70 -6.72
N GLN A 69 -10.44 3.49 -6.35
CA GLN A 69 -9.82 2.16 -6.36
C GLN A 69 -10.53 1.21 -5.38
N GLU A 70 -10.57 -0.06 -5.74
CA GLU A 70 -11.11 -1.09 -4.87
C GLU A 70 -10.39 -1.13 -3.52
N GLU A 71 -11.17 -1.14 -2.44
CA GLU A 71 -10.68 -1.28 -1.07
C GLU A 71 -11.31 -2.49 -0.41
N LEU A 72 -10.53 -3.53 -0.15
CA LEU A 72 -10.93 -4.65 0.69
C LEU A 72 -10.54 -4.35 2.15
N ARG A 73 -11.52 -4.49 3.05
CA ARG A 73 -11.37 -4.28 4.51
C ARG A 73 -11.36 -5.62 5.21
N ILE A 74 -10.20 -6.03 5.72
CA ILE A 74 -10.00 -7.39 6.23
C ILE A 74 -8.89 -7.45 7.27
N ALA A 75 -9.11 -8.18 8.36
CA ALA A 75 -8.13 -8.38 9.43
C ALA A 75 -7.53 -7.08 10.01
N GLY A 76 -8.29 -5.96 10.01
CA GLY A 76 -7.82 -4.64 10.41
C GLY A 76 -6.96 -3.93 9.36
N LEU A 77 -6.87 -4.46 8.14
CA LEU A 77 -6.23 -3.87 6.98
C LEU A 77 -7.26 -3.25 6.03
N ARG A 78 -6.79 -2.28 5.27
CA ARG A 78 -7.48 -1.74 4.10
C ARG A 78 -6.53 -1.85 2.92
N VAL A 79 -6.84 -2.75 2.01
CA VAL A 79 -5.93 -3.21 0.95
C VAL A 79 -6.57 -2.98 -0.41
N ASN A 80 -5.76 -2.57 -1.38
CA ASN A 80 -6.12 -2.73 -2.78
C ASN A 80 -5.78 -4.18 -3.18
N PRO A 81 -6.79 -5.05 -3.41
CA PRO A 81 -6.56 -6.48 -3.62
C PRO A 81 -5.92 -6.82 -4.96
N SER A 82 -6.07 -5.94 -5.97
CA SER A 82 -5.47 -6.13 -7.29
C SER A 82 -4.00 -5.71 -7.33
N LYS A 83 -3.60 -4.75 -6.48
CA LYS A 83 -2.24 -4.18 -6.48
C LYS A 83 -1.38 -4.64 -5.29
N TYR A 84 -1.93 -5.39 -4.34
CA TYR A 84 -1.21 -5.91 -3.16
C TYR A 84 -0.50 -4.84 -2.33
N ILE A 85 -1.17 -3.73 -2.12
CA ILE A 85 -0.68 -2.60 -1.32
C ILE A 85 -1.82 -2.02 -0.48
N GLY A 86 -1.51 -1.35 0.62
CA GLY A 86 -2.51 -0.64 1.39
C GLY A 86 -3.25 0.39 0.54
N SER A 87 -4.60 0.34 0.51
CA SER A 87 -5.44 1.28 -0.27
C SER A 87 -5.25 2.74 0.16
N ARG A 88 -4.81 2.95 1.41
CA ARG A 88 -4.54 4.27 1.98
C ARG A 88 -3.08 4.69 1.95
N THR A 89 -2.26 3.98 1.18
CA THR A 89 -0.85 4.34 1.00
C THR A 89 -0.71 5.79 0.52
N THR A 90 0.20 6.53 1.18
CA THR A 90 0.60 7.85 0.71
C THR A 90 1.61 7.68 -0.41
N TYR A 91 1.33 8.28 -1.56
CA TYR A 91 2.21 8.27 -2.71
C TYR A 91 2.95 9.60 -2.84
N TYR A 92 4.23 9.51 -3.24
CA TYR A 92 5.05 10.66 -3.59
C TYR A 92 5.20 10.69 -5.11
N LYS A 93 5.15 11.88 -5.68
CA LYS A 93 5.19 12.12 -7.13
C LYS A 93 6.54 12.60 -7.61
N ASN A 94 7.41 13.02 -6.70
CA ASN A 94 8.72 13.53 -7.06
C ASN A 94 9.72 13.34 -5.93
N VAL A 95 11.00 13.25 -6.29
CA VAL A 95 12.12 13.12 -5.36
C VAL A 95 13.23 14.08 -5.79
N LYS A 96 13.68 14.92 -4.85
CA LYS A 96 14.87 15.76 -5.03
C LYS A 96 15.90 15.44 -3.94
N VAL A 97 17.17 15.73 -4.21
CA VAL A 97 18.27 15.52 -3.27
C VAL A 97 18.96 16.85 -3.01
N LEU A 98 19.03 17.25 -1.74
CA LEU A 98 19.77 18.44 -1.31
C LEU A 98 21.07 17.99 -0.64
N LYS A 99 22.21 18.42 -1.18
CA LYS A 99 23.54 18.27 -0.59
C LYS A 99 23.88 19.52 0.22
N LEU A 100 23.88 19.42 1.55
CA LEU A 100 24.03 20.58 2.44
C LEU A 100 25.37 21.28 2.32
N SER A 101 26.43 20.55 1.91
CA SER A 101 27.78 21.11 1.77
C SER A 101 27.96 22.01 0.55
N ASN A 102 27.23 21.76 -0.56
CA ASN A 102 27.55 22.33 -1.85
C ASN A 102 26.39 23.01 -2.59
N SER A 103 25.17 22.93 -2.08
CA SER A 103 24.01 23.46 -2.81
C SER A 103 22.99 24.07 -1.85
N LYS A 104 22.46 25.24 -2.24
CA LYS A 104 21.27 25.85 -1.60
C LYS A 104 19.98 25.31 -2.19
N GLU A 105 20.03 24.75 -3.41
CA GLU A 105 18.88 24.26 -4.14
C GLU A 105 18.92 22.74 -4.29
N PRO A 106 17.79 22.04 -4.12
CA PRO A 106 17.72 20.60 -4.26
C PRO A 106 17.78 20.17 -5.73
N ASN A 107 18.60 19.17 -6.03
CA ASN A 107 18.75 18.58 -7.35
C ASN A 107 17.66 17.55 -7.64
N GLN A 108 17.12 17.57 -8.85
CA GLN A 108 16.09 16.65 -9.30
C GLN A 108 16.67 15.25 -9.53
N LEU A 109 16.04 14.21 -8.94
CA LEU A 109 16.31 12.82 -9.28
C LEU A 109 15.77 12.50 -10.67
N GLN A 110 16.62 12.00 -11.56
CA GLN A 110 16.30 11.67 -12.94
C GLN A 110 15.89 10.19 -13.09
N GLY A 111 15.22 9.85 -14.20
CA GLY A 111 14.88 8.46 -14.54
C GLY A 111 13.68 7.88 -13.78
N LEU A 112 12.96 8.68 -12.99
CA LEU A 112 11.69 8.25 -12.43
C LEU A 112 10.65 8.03 -13.54
N PRO A 113 9.67 7.12 -13.34
CA PRO A 113 8.58 6.94 -14.29
C PRO A 113 7.71 8.18 -14.44
N LEU A 114 7.00 8.29 -15.54
CA LEU A 114 6.01 9.36 -15.73
C LEU A 114 4.84 9.18 -14.74
N ASN A 115 4.41 10.28 -14.08
CA ASN A 115 3.35 10.27 -13.08
C ASN A 115 3.53 9.18 -11.99
N PRO A 116 4.66 9.15 -11.28
CA PRO A 116 5.00 8.06 -10.41
C PRO A 116 4.13 8.06 -9.15
N LYS A 117 3.85 6.86 -8.62
CA LYS A 117 3.22 6.62 -7.32
C LYS A 117 4.23 5.95 -6.39
N LEU A 118 5.18 6.74 -5.89
CA LEU A 118 6.32 6.24 -5.11
C LEU A 118 5.96 6.02 -3.65
N SER A 119 6.46 4.92 -3.08
CA SER A 119 6.28 4.60 -1.65
C SER A 119 7.38 3.65 -1.15
N ASN A 120 7.29 3.18 0.11
CA ASN A 120 8.16 2.16 0.69
C ASN A 120 9.67 2.47 0.60
N PHE A 121 10.05 3.71 0.81
CA PHE A 121 11.45 4.14 0.75
C PHE A 121 12.32 3.44 1.81
N LYS A 122 13.50 2.95 1.39
CA LYS A 122 14.52 2.36 2.26
C LYS A 122 15.92 2.78 1.79
N ILE A 123 16.63 3.49 2.64
CA ILE A 123 18.02 3.87 2.37
C ILE A 123 18.95 2.66 2.51
N SER A 124 19.98 2.56 1.68
CA SER A 124 21.01 1.52 1.76
C SER A 124 21.86 1.68 3.03
N PRO A 125 22.51 0.62 3.55
CA PRO A 125 23.38 0.72 4.74
C PRO A 125 24.52 1.73 4.61
N ASP A 126 25.06 1.93 3.42
CA ASP A 126 26.10 2.93 3.11
C ASP A 126 25.52 4.31 2.75
N GLU A 127 24.19 4.46 2.79
CA GLU A 127 23.44 5.69 2.51
C GLU A 127 23.68 6.28 1.10
N SER A 128 24.25 5.48 0.18
CA SER A 128 24.49 5.93 -1.20
C SER A 128 23.31 5.75 -2.13
N LYS A 129 22.33 4.92 -1.74
CA LYS A 129 21.18 4.55 -2.57
C LYS A 129 19.89 4.52 -1.77
N ILE A 130 18.77 4.64 -2.48
CA ILE A 130 17.44 4.41 -1.91
C ILE A 130 16.72 3.37 -2.77
N ALA A 131 16.23 2.32 -2.13
CA ALA A 131 15.24 1.42 -2.70
C ALA A 131 13.84 1.98 -2.41
N LEU A 132 12.97 1.92 -3.40
CA LEU A 132 11.61 2.44 -3.31
C LEU A 132 10.69 1.61 -4.22
N THR A 133 9.39 1.72 -3.99
CA THR A 133 8.40 1.11 -4.86
C THR A 133 7.68 2.16 -5.69
N ASN A 134 7.31 1.79 -6.93
CA ASN A 134 6.36 2.51 -7.74
C ASN A 134 5.11 1.64 -7.94
N THR A 135 3.93 2.18 -7.68
CA THR A 135 2.66 1.47 -7.88
C THR A 135 2.08 1.83 -9.24
N THR A 136 1.90 0.82 -10.09
CA THR A 136 1.27 0.92 -11.40
C THR A 136 -0.12 0.30 -11.41
N ASP A 137 -0.79 0.27 -12.55
CA ASP A 137 -2.05 -0.47 -12.68
C ASP A 137 -1.84 -1.98 -12.67
N GLU A 138 -0.66 -2.46 -13.02
CA GLU A 138 -0.29 -3.88 -13.02
C GLU A 138 0.19 -4.39 -11.64
N GLY A 139 0.53 -3.50 -10.70
CA GLY A 139 1.03 -3.85 -9.37
C GLY A 139 2.17 -2.97 -8.88
N VAL A 140 2.98 -3.51 -7.98
CA VAL A 140 4.06 -2.77 -7.30
C VAL A 140 5.42 -3.18 -7.84
N GLU A 141 6.19 -2.23 -8.33
CA GLU A 141 7.53 -2.38 -8.88
C GLU A 141 8.63 -1.99 -7.88
N LEU A 142 9.85 -2.54 -8.01
CA LEU A 142 11.03 -2.09 -7.28
C LEU A 142 11.89 -1.17 -8.15
N TRP A 143 12.26 -0.06 -7.58
CA TRP A 143 13.16 0.93 -8.17
C TRP A 143 14.34 1.21 -7.23
N ILE A 144 15.49 1.51 -7.80
CA ILE A 144 16.67 1.97 -7.05
C ILE A 144 17.07 3.36 -7.56
N ALA A 145 17.19 4.29 -6.63
CA ALA A 145 17.75 5.62 -6.85
C ALA A 145 19.18 5.67 -6.30
N ASP A 146 20.12 6.07 -7.13
CA ASP A 146 21.50 6.36 -6.74
C ASP A 146 21.63 7.85 -6.41
N LEU A 147 22.03 8.16 -5.18
CA LEU A 147 22.08 9.54 -4.65
C LEU A 147 23.34 10.29 -5.12
N LYS A 148 24.35 9.59 -5.64
CA LYS A 148 25.56 10.21 -6.18
C LYS A 148 25.33 10.67 -7.62
N THR A 149 24.78 9.78 -8.45
CA THR A 149 24.50 10.06 -9.87
C THR A 149 23.16 10.76 -10.10
N LEU A 150 22.31 10.85 -9.06
CA LEU A 150 20.96 11.40 -9.10
C LEU A 150 20.08 10.71 -10.17
N SER A 151 20.19 9.40 -10.28
CA SER A 151 19.47 8.61 -11.26
C SER A 151 18.70 7.46 -10.62
N ALA A 152 17.53 7.17 -11.15
CA ALA A 152 16.69 6.05 -10.72
C ALA A 152 16.48 5.06 -11.87
N LYS A 153 16.40 3.77 -11.53
CA LYS A 153 16.09 2.71 -12.50
C LYS A 153 15.20 1.64 -11.88
N LYS A 154 14.35 1.05 -12.71
CA LYS A 154 13.56 -0.12 -12.35
C LYS A 154 14.45 -1.37 -12.27
N ILE A 155 14.32 -2.13 -11.18
CA ILE A 155 15.07 -3.37 -10.94
C ILE A 155 14.18 -4.60 -11.03
N TYR A 156 12.89 -4.47 -10.64
CA TYR A 156 11.96 -5.59 -10.60
C TYR A 156 10.55 -5.17 -11.02
N GLY A 157 9.82 -6.08 -11.66
CA GLY A 157 8.48 -5.83 -12.20
C GLY A 157 7.37 -5.82 -11.15
N SER A 158 6.13 -5.81 -11.61
CA SER A 158 4.91 -5.51 -10.86
C SER A 158 4.42 -6.67 -9.96
N ASN A 159 5.31 -7.48 -9.39
CA ASN A 159 4.97 -8.66 -8.60
C ASN A 159 5.37 -8.57 -7.11
N ILE A 160 5.48 -7.36 -6.58
CA ILE A 160 5.81 -7.13 -5.17
C ILE A 160 4.55 -7.17 -4.31
N ASN A 161 4.62 -7.85 -3.15
CA ASN A 161 3.55 -7.86 -2.16
C ASN A 161 3.86 -6.88 -1.02
N SER A 162 3.16 -5.76 -0.99
CA SER A 162 3.22 -4.74 0.05
C SER A 162 1.98 -4.74 0.98
N THR A 163 1.20 -5.82 0.99
CA THR A 163 -0.01 -5.95 1.83
C THR A 163 0.32 -5.87 3.32
N LEU A 164 1.38 -6.55 3.77
CA LEU A 164 1.83 -6.55 5.16
C LEU A 164 3.04 -5.62 5.36
N GLY A 165 2.87 -4.34 5.02
CA GLY A 165 3.87 -3.29 5.22
C GLY A 165 4.99 -3.27 4.18
N ASN A 166 6.08 -2.57 4.50
CA ASN A 166 7.19 -2.36 3.56
C ASN A 166 7.77 -3.70 3.07
N PRO A 167 7.84 -3.93 1.74
CA PRO A 167 8.31 -5.19 1.18
C PRO A 167 9.84 -5.27 1.00
N ILE A 168 10.59 -4.22 1.32
CA ILE A 168 12.00 -4.07 0.97
C ILE A 168 12.88 -4.15 2.22
N THR A 169 13.96 -4.93 2.14
CA THR A 169 15.01 -4.98 3.17
C THR A 169 16.38 -5.05 2.49
N TRP A 170 17.24 -4.06 2.76
CA TRP A 170 18.63 -4.08 2.28
C TRP A 170 19.46 -5.13 3.01
N LEU A 171 20.33 -5.81 2.27
CA LEU A 171 21.45 -6.57 2.85
C LEU A 171 22.63 -5.63 3.11
N LYS A 172 23.51 -6.00 4.03
CA LYS A 172 24.64 -5.16 4.47
C LYS A 172 25.72 -4.92 3.40
N ASN A 173 25.72 -5.71 2.33
CA ASN A 173 26.66 -5.56 1.22
C ASN A 173 26.32 -4.40 0.26
N ASN A 174 25.23 -3.67 0.46
CA ASN A 174 24.76 -2.55 -0.36
C ASN A 174 24.45 -2.88 -1.84
N ASN A 175 24.51 -4.16 -2.23
CA ASN A 175 24.32 -4.63 -3.61
C ASN A 175 23.12 -5.56 -3.76
N GLU A 176 22.55 -6.02 -2.66
CA GLU A 176 21.45 -6.98 -2.66
C GLU A 176 20.34 -6.54 -1.70
N LEU A 177 19.12 -6.93 -2.05
CA LEU A 177 17.93 -6.73 -1.24
C LEU A 177 17.18 -8.05 -1.07
N LEU A 178 16.46 -8.16 0.04
CA LEU A 178 15.39 -9.13 0.21
C LEU A 178 14.06 -8.40 -0.05
N ILE A 179 13.24 -8.96 -0.94
CA ILE A 179 11.93 -8.39 -1.26
C ILE A 179 10.82 -9.43 -1.12
N LYS A 180 9.65 -8.99 -0.67
CA LYS A 180 8.43 -9.81 -0.60
C LYS A 180 7.74 -9.79 -1.97
N THR A 181 7.54 -10.96 -2.57
CA THR A 181 6.88 -11.12 -3.88
C THR A 181 5.64 -11.98 -3.78
N ILE A 182 4.69 -11.77 -4.69
CA ILE A 182 3.46 -12.55 -4.77
C ILE A 182 3.81 -13.97 -5.27
N PRO A 183 3.45 -15.04 -4.54
CA PRO A 183 3.75 -16.40 -4.98
C PRO A 183 2.82 -16.87 -6.10
N ASN A 184 3.35 -17.62 -7.07
CA ASN A 184 2.55 -18.21 -8.16
C ASN A 184 1.49 -19.22 -7.66
N SER A 185 1.69 -19.79 -6.48
CA SER A 185 0.76 -20.75 -5.85
C SER A 185 -0.47 -20.09 -5.22
N ARG A 186 -0.56 -18.76 -5.26
CA ARG A 186 -1.71 -18.03 -4.73
C ARG A 186 -3.00 -18.40 -5.49
N LYS A 187 -4.07 -18.63 -4.72
CA LYS A 187 -5.40 -18.87 -5.27
C LYS A 187 -6.16 -17.55 -5.47
N PRO A 188 -7.12 -17.50 -6.40
CA PRO A 188 -8.03 -16.37 -6.55
C PRO A 188 -8.76 -16.06 -5.24
N LEU A 189 -9.08 -14.80 -5.03
CA LEU A 189 -9.89 -14.37 -3.89
C LEU A 189 -11.34 -14.82 -4.09
N ILE A 190 -12.01 -15.12 -2.98
CA ILE A 190 -13.43 -15.42 -2.96
C ILE A 190 -14.18 -14.09 -3.00
N ASP A 191 -14.96 -13.85 -4.05
CA ASP A 191 -15.89 -12.73 -4.14
C ASP A 191 -17.26 -13.14 -3.60
N ARG A 192 -17.60 -12.66 -2.41
CA ARG A 192 -18.88 -12.96 -1.77
C ARG A 192 -20.08 -12.32 -2.47
N ASN A 193 -19.88 -11.27 -3.26
CA ASN A 193 -20.97 -10.66 -4.03
C ASN A 193 -21.41 -11.53 -5.21
N SER A 194 -20.56 -12.46 -5.64
CA SER A 194 -20.84 -13.43 -6.71
C SER A 194 -21.43 -14.76 -6.19
N ILE A 195 -21.49 -14.97 -4.87
CA ILE A 195 -21.96 -16.20 -4.25
C ILE A 195 -23.39 -16.01 -3.72
N VAL A 196 -24.25 -17.01 -3.95
CA VAL A 196 -25.59 -17.00 -3.36
C VAL A 196 -25.48 -16.96 -1.84
N PRO A 197 -26.15 -16.02 -1.16
CA PRO A 197 -26.12 -15.95 0.29
C PRO A 197 -26.61 -17.25 0.94
N THR A 198 -25.85 -17.75 1.91
CA THR A 198 -26.21 -18.99 2.65
C THR A 198 -27.37 -18.82 3.63
N GLY A 199 -28.05 -17.67 3.61
CA GLY A 199 -29.13 -17.31 4.51
C GLY A 199 -28.70 -16.33 5.62
N PRO A 200 -29.62 -15.92 6.49
CA PRO A 200 -29.32 -14.98 7.57
C PRO A 200 -28.35 -15.58 8.58
N THR A 201 -27.41 -14.77 9.06
CA THR A 201 -26.56 -15.16 10.19
C THR A 201 -27.36 -15.00 11.47
N ILE A 202 -27.71 -16.11 12.12
CA ILE A 202 -28.39 -16.12 13.42
C ILE A 202 -27.31 -16.02 14.51
N THR A 203 -27.43 -15.04 15.39
CA THR A 203 -26.60 -14.92 16.59
C THR A 203 -27.49 -15.09 17.79
N GLU A 204 -27.27 -16.12 18.57
CA GLU A 204 -27.98 -16.35 19.84
C GLU A 204 -27.09 -15.84 21.00
N ASN A 205 -27.71 -15.16 21.94
CA ASN A 205 -27.06 -14.71 23.18
C ASN A 205 -27.68 -15.45 24.36
N GLU A 206 -26.94 -16.39 24.91
CA GLU A 206 -27.37 -17.16 26.11
C GLU A 206 -27.10 -16.43 27.45
N GLY A 207 -26.97 -15.11 27.42
CA GLY A 207 -26.72 -14.29 28.64
C GLY A 207 -25.25 -14.28 29.09
N GLN A 208 -24.34 -14.91 28.35
CA GLN A 208 -22.92 -14.87 28.69
C GLN A 208 -22.29 -13.53 28.24
N LYS A 209 -21.45 -12.96 29.13
CA LYS A 209 -20.68 -11.76 28.79
C LYS A 209 -19.68 -12.06 27.65
N ALA A 210 -19.99 -11.59 26.45
CA ALA A 210 -19.06 -11.63 25.32
C ALA A 210 -18.23 -10.34 25.29
N GLN A 211 -16.96 -10.45 24.83
CA GLN A 211 -16.13 -9.27 24.57
C GLN A 211 -16.73 -8.47 23.42
N ASN A 212 -16.95 -7.17 23.62
CA ASN A 212 -17.35 -6.28 22.55
C ASN A 212 -16.22 -6.16 21.50
N ARG A 213 -16.58 -6.25 20.22
CA ARG A 213 -15.65 -5.99 19.11
C ARG A 213 -15.37 -4.49 19.05
N THR A 214 -14.20 -4.08 19.53
CA THR A 214 -13.77 -2.67 19.53
C THR A 214 -12.95 -2.30 18.30
N TYR A 215 -12.42 -3.28 17.58
CA TYR A 215 -11.64 -3.07 16.36
C TYR A 215 -12.50 -3.11 15.11
N GLN A 216 -12.10 -2.31 14.10
CA GLN A 216 -12.75 -2.27 12.78
C GLN A 216 -12.13 -3.26 11.80
N ASP A 217 -12.88 -3.56 10.74
CA ASP A 217 -12.39 -4.30 9.56
C ASP A 217 -11.83 -5.70 9.89
N LEU A 218 -12.35 -6.36 10.96
CA LEU A 218 -11.90 -7.69 11.40
C LEU A 218 -12.31 -8.80 10.42
N ILE A 219 -11.67 -9.96 10.54
CA ILE A 219 -12.13 -11.22 9.92
C ILE A 219 -13.50 -11.57 10.49
N LYS A 220 -14.48 -11.86 9.63
CA LYS A 220 -15.86 -12.14 10.02
C LYS A 220 -16.25 -13.60 9.81
N ASN A 221 -15.59 -14.31 8.91
CA ASN A 221 -15.97 -15.62 8.43
C ASN A 221 -14.77 -16.35 7.80
N PRO A 222 -14.91 -17.65 7.45
CA PRO A 222 -13.83 -18.44 6.83
C PRO A 222 -13.34 -17.90 5.48
N ASP A 223 -14.22 -17.27 4.66
CA ASP A 223 -13.83 -16.70 3.36
C ASP A 223 -12.93 -15.49 3.56
N ASP A 224 -13.22 -14.64 4.55
CA ASP A 224 -12.31 -13.56 4.94
C ASP A 224 -10.96 -14.12 5.38
N ALA A 225 -10.94 -15.18 6.19
CA ALA A 225 -9.69 -15.82 6.62
C ALA A 225 -8.90 -16.37 5.43
N PHE A 226 -9.58 -16.97 4.45
CA PHE A 226 -8.98 -17.41 3.20
C PHE A 226 -8.42 -16.23 2.40
N ASN A 227 -9.22 -15.19 2.17
CA ASN A 227 -8.81 -14.01 1.40
C ASN A 227 -7.64 -13.28 2.06
N PHE A 228 -7.67 -13.12 3.39
CA PHE A 228 -6.54 -12.57 4.14
C PHE A 228 -5.26 -13.39 3.93
N THR A 229 -5.37 -14.72 3.97
CA THR A 229 -4.25 -15.62 3.70
C THR A 229 -3.70 -15.37 2.30
N GLN A 230 -4.55 -15.40 1.26
CA GLN A 230 -4.10 -15.23 -0.12
C GLN A 230 -3.44 -13.87 -0.38
N LEU A 231 -3.95 -12.79 0.20
CA LEU A 231 -3.38 -11.44 0.08
C LEU A 231 -2.03 -11.29 0.82
N SER A 232 -1.88 -12.00 1.94
CA SER A 232 -0.73 -11.87 2.83
C SER A 232 0.44 -12.79 2.48
N LEU A 233 0.19 -13.87 1.70
CA LEU A 233 1.24 -14.80 1.27
C LEU A 233 2.29 -14.11 0.42
N SER A 234 3.56 -14.33 0.75
CA SER A 234 4.71 -13.82 0.00
C SER A 234 5.83 -14.84 -0.02
N ASN A 235 6.54 -14.93 -1.13
CA ASN A 235 7.91 -15.45 -1.13
C ASN A 235 8.85 -14.32 -0.72
N ILE A 236 10.00 -14.66 -0.17
CA ILE A 236 11.11 -13.71 -0.06
C ILE A 236 12.15 -14.11 -1.08
N ILE A 237 12.47 -13.20 -2.00
CA ILE A 237 13.55 -13.38 -2.95
C ILE A 237 14.71 -12.44 -2.62
N LYS A 238 15.93 -12.90 -2.89
CA LYS A 238 17.13 -12.07 -2.91
C LYS A 238 17.32 -11.53 -4.32
N ILE A 239 17.52 -10.22 -4.47
CA ILE A 239 17.69 -9.55 -5.76
C ILE A 239 18.91 -8.64 -5.73
N THR A 240 19.72 -8.67 -6.80
CA THR A 240 20.87 -7.76 -6.97
C THR A 240 20.44 -6.46 -7.63
N LEU A 241 21.30 -5.44 -7.64
CA LEU A 241 21.06 -4.17 -8.30
C LEU A 241 21.02 -4.28 -9.84
N GLU A 242 21.50 -5.40 -10.40
CA GLU A 242 21.41 -5.75 -11.82
C GLU A 242 20.13 -6.54 -12.15
N GLY A 243 19.29 -6.83 -11.14
CA GLY A 243 18.02 -7.55 -11.32
C GLY A 243 18.15 -9.08 -11.29
N LYS A 244 19.33 -9.65 -10.97
CA LYS A 244 19.48 -11.10 -10.79
C LYS A 244 18.74 -11.55 -9.53
N GLN A 245 17.93 -12.60 -9.66
CA GLN A 245 17.03 -13.07 -8.61
C GLN A 245 17.40 -14.47 -8.14
N LYS A 246 17.20 -14.72 -6.84
CA LYS A 246 17.29 -16.05 -6.24
C LYS A 246 16.20 -16.20 -5.18
N ASN A 247 15.50 -17.34 -5.15
CA ASN A 247 14.58 -17.61 -4.05
C ASN A 247 15.39 -17.69 -2.73
N PHE A 248 14.90 -16.99 -1.72
CA PHE A 248 15.51 -17.00 -0.38
C PHE A 248 14.65 -17.80 0.60
N LEU A 249 13.34 -17.49 0.70
CA LEU A 249 12.40 -18.22 1.55
C LEU A 249 11.07 -18.45 0.81
N ASN A 250 10.51 -19.63 1.02
CA ASN A 250 9.21 -20.03 0.46
C ASN A 250 8.05 -19.30 1.12
N SER A 251 6.89 -19.41 0.49
CA SER A 251 5.68 -18.68 0.80
C SER A 251 5.21 -18.82 2.24
N LYS A 252 5.09 -17.68 2.93
CA LYS A 252 4.46 -17.47 4.24
C LYS A 252 3.85 -16.06 4.32
N MET A 253 3.07 -15.79 5.35
CA MET A 253 2.50 -14.47 5.64
C MET A 253 3.53 -13.60 6.40
N TYR A 254 4.60 -13.20 5.71
CA TYR A 254 5.70 -12.46 6.32
C TYR A 254 5.30 -11.05 6.75
N ARG A 255 5.44 -10.76 8.05
CA ARG A 255 5.24 -9.42 8.65
C ARG A 255 6.48 -8.56 8.56
N SER A 256 7.62 -9.11 8.97
CA SER A 256 8.90 -8.38 9.00
C SER A 256 10.04 -9.24 8.50
N VAL A 257 11.03 -8.55 7.97
CA VAL A 257 12.35 -9.08 7.62
C VAL A 257 13.37 -8.10 8.16
N SER A 258 14.33 -8.56 8.92
CA SER A 258 15.42 -7.74 9.46
C SER A 258 16.74 -8.48 9.33
N VAL A 259 17.82 -7.73 9.16
CA VAL A 259 19.18 -8.24 9.00
C VAL A 259 19.97 -7.87 10.24
N SER A 260 20.80 -8.82 10.74
CA SER A 260 21.67 -8.56 11.87
C SER A 260 22.67 -7.43 11.59
N PRO A 261 23.20 -6.75 12.62
CA PRO A 261 24.15 -5.64 12.42
C PRO A 261 25.39 -6.02 11.62
N ASP A 262 25.87 -7.25 11.74
CA ASP A 262 27.00 -7.81 11.00
C ASP A 262 26.64 -8.34 9.60
N GLY A 263 25.33 -8.45 9.28
CA GLY A 263 24.83 -8.95 8.00
C GLY A 263 24.83 -10.48 7.86
N SER A 264 25.23 -11.23 8.87
CA SER A 264 25.35 -12.70 8.81
C SER A 264 24.01 -13.43 8.91
N LEU A 265 23.06 -12.83 9.64
CA LEU A 265 21.76 -13.41 9.93
C LEU A 265 20.60 -12.56 9.42
N VAL A 266 19.52 -13.26 9.09
CA VAL A 266 18.23 -12.67 8.71
C VAL A 266 17.15 -13.22 9.61
N MET A 267 16.50 -12.35 10.38
CA MET A 267 15.32 -12.70 11.17
C MET A 267 14.06 -12.35 10.39
N VAL A 268 13.13 -13.28 10.32
CA VAL A 268 11.81 -13.07 9.75
C VAL A 268 10.74 -13.33 10.79
N SER A 269 9.63 -12.59 10.69
CA SER A 269 8.42 -12.91 11.42
C SER A 269 7.26 -13.14 10.45
N PHE A 270 6.41 -14.13 10.75
CA PHE A 270 5.25 -14.44 9.94
C PHE A 270 4.05 -14.85 10.79
N ILE A 271 2.86 -14.56 10.26
CA ILE A 271 1.60 -14.85 10.92
C ILE A 271 1.28 -16.34 10.81
N LYS A 272 0.75 -16.91 11.90
CA LYS A 272 0.25 -18.29 11.97
C LYS A 272 -1.27 -18.34 12.03
N THR A 273 -1.82 -19.45 11.58
CA THR A 273 -3.22 -19.83 11.78
C THR A 273 -3.37 -20.64 13.08
N PRO A 274 -4.58 -20.67 13.70
CA PRO A 274 -5.80 -19.99 13.27
C PRO A 274 -5.78 -18.48 13.56
N PHE A 275 -6.55 -17.70 12.79
CA PHE A 275 -6.71 -16.28 13.02
C PHE A 275 -7.78 -16.00 14.08
N SER A 276 -7.60 -14.91 14.83
CA SER A 276 -8.65 -14.40 15.70
C SER A 276 -9.66 -13.56 14.92
N TYR A 277 -10.93 -13.70 15.24
CA TYR A 277 -12.01 -12.85 14.71
C TYR A 277 -12.31 -11.63 15.59
N LEU A 278 -11.55 -11.48 16.68
CA LEU A 278 -11.76 -10.43 17.69
C LEU A 278 -10.70 -9.33 17.67
N VAL A 279 -9.56 -9.58 17.02
CA VAL A 279 -8.43 -8.66 16.99
C VAL A 279 -7.87 -8.53 15.56
N PRO A 280 -7.20 -7.42 15.21
CA PRO A 280 -6.59 -7.22 13.91
C PRO A 280 -5.29 -8.03 13.76
N TYR A 281 -4.81 -8.16 12.50
CA TYR A 281 -3.69 -9.02 12.10
C TYR A 281 -2.40 -8.81 12.89
N TYR A 282 -2.12 -7.59 13.35
CA TYR A 282 -0.91 -7.30 14.11
C TYR A 282 -0.90 -7.89 15.53
N ARG A 283 -2.04 -8.45 15.97
CA ARG A 283 -2.21 -9.21 17.22
C ARG A 283 -2.36 -10.72 16.98
N PHE A 284 -2.28 -11.19 15.75
CA PHE A 284 -2.33 -12.63 15.46
C PHE A 284 -1.09 -13.35 15.94
N PRO A 285 -1.20 -14.68 16.23
CA PRO A 285 -0.04 -15.51 16.55
C PRO A 285 1.06 -15.32 15.51
N THR A 286 2.27 -15.05 15.97
CA THR A 286 3.42 -14.75 15.11
C THR A 286 4.57 -15.67 15.50
N GLU A 287 5.19 -16.29 14.49
CA GLU A 287 6.41 -17.09 14.64
C GLU A 287 7.60 -16.29 14.14
N TYR A 288 8.71 -16.44 14.83
CA TYR A 288 10.00 -15.83 14.47
C TYR A 288 10.97 -16.94 14.09
N ARG A 289 11.72 -16.72 13.01
CA ARG A 289 12.81 -17.61 12.58
C ARG A 289 14.04 -16.82 12.19
N VAL A 290 15.19 -17.41 12.47
CA VAL A 290 16.49 -16.85 12.12
C VAL A 290 17.14 -17.74 11.09
N TYR A 291 17.61 -17.13 10.01
CA TYR A 291 18.31 -17.80 8.91
C TYR A 291 19.70 -17.20 8.73
N LYS A 292 20.64 -18.01 8.24
CA LYS A 292 21.88 -17.47 7.67
C LYS A 292 21.57 -16.67 6.41
N ASN A 293 22.47 -15.79 6.00
CA ASN A 293 22.35 -15.06 4.75
C ASN A 293 22.36 -15.97 3.49
N SER A 294 22.78 -17.25 3.66
CA SER A 294 22.65 -18.31 2.66
C SER A 294 21.22 -18.83 2.47
N GLY A 295 20.33 -18.65 3.47
CA GLY A 295 18.97 -19.18 3.52
C GLY A 295 18.80 -20.40 4.44
N ASP A 296 19.87 -20.86 5.10
CA ASP A 296 19.81 -21.99 6.02
C ASP A 296 19.18 -21.58 7.35
N LEU A 297 18.23 -22.36 7.85
CA LEU A 297 17.57 -22.12 9.13
C LEU A 297 18.56 -22.31 10.28
N VAL A 298 18.61 -21.35 11.20
CA VAL A 298 19.41 -21.42 12.43
C VAL A 298 18.52 -21.73 13.63
N LYS A 299 17.37 -21.05 13.74
CA LYS A 299 16.42 -21.20 14.86
C LYS A 299 15.00 -20.79 14.44
#